data_751677b08358f8edd6447b6ac002433a
#
_entry.id   751677b08358f8edd6447b6ac002433a
#
_cell.length_a   1.000
_cell.length_b   1.000
_cell.length_c   1.000
_cell.angle_alpha   90.00
_cell.angle_beta   90.00
_cell.angle_gamma   90.00
#
_symmetry.space_group_name_H-M   'P 1'
#
loop_
_entity.id
_entity.type
_entity.pdbx_description
1 polymer ?
#
loop_
_entity_poly.entity_id
_entity_poly.type
_entity_poly.pdbx_seq_one_letter_code
_entity_poly.pdbx_strand_id
1 'polypeptide(L)'
;MHGLNSDNERRIVFQTCIFMAGPLLAFTYSQLPILSPVSYLAIGLSFAWVYLSVEDVLRLSVPARALYLICASTCVLAILQQKPLWGYFMVAGYLACVFSTVWLFQVIKTKSLMGFADYFTMFSLGLTLEPHMLGPWLLIACSIPLVGLLSRRRSWSTKVPFIPYLTAGWMLASTLS
;
A
#
# COMPACT_ATOMS: atom_id res chain seq x y z
N MET A 1 -0.79 14.19 23.65
CA MET A 1 0.05 13.21 22.94
C MET A 1 0.66 12.32 24.00
N HIS A 2 0.09 11.13 24.27
CA HIS A 2 0.74 10.14 25.13
C HIS A 2 1.87 9.54 24.32
N GLY A 3 3.12 9.83 24.69
CA GLY A 3 4.28 9.17 24.12
C GLY A 3 4.15 7.67 24.36
N LEU A 4 4.12 6.90 23.29
CA LEU A 4 4.25 5.46 23.38
C LEU A 4 5.56 5.18 24.12
N ASN A 5 5.54 4.25 25.07
CA ASN A 5 6.74 3.80 25.76
C ASN A 5 7.72 3.25 24.70
N SER A 6 8.99 3.60 24.78
CA SER A 6 10.02 3.22 23.79
C SER A 6 10.06 1.71 23.46
N ASP A 7 9.69 0.87 24.42
CA ASP A 7 9.62 -0.58 24.23
C ASP A 7 8.42 -1.00 23.38
N ASN A 8 7.28 -0.33 23.51
CA ASN A 8 6.12 -0.58 22.68
C ASN A 8 6.37 -0.15 21.22
N GLU A 9 7.06 0.98 21.01
CA GLU A 9 7.45 1.43 19.65
C GLU A 9 8.36 0.40 18.98
N ARG A 10 9.40 -0.06 19.67
CA ARG A 10 10.32 -1.09 19.16
C ARG A 10 9.59 -2.37 18.81
N ARG A 11 8.67 -2.82 19.65
CA ARG A 11 7.86 -4.02 19.38
C ARG A 11 6.98 -3.86 18.14
N ILE A 12 6.33 -2.71 17.97
CA ILE A 12 5.49 -2.42 16.81
C ILE A 12 6.32 -2.39 15.54
N VAL A 13 7.45 -1.69 15.54
CA VAL A 13 8.39 -1.65 14.39
C VAL A 13 8.84 -3.06 14.02
N PHE A 14 9.27 -3.85 15.00
CA PHE A 14 9.73 -5.22 14.78
C PHE A 14 8.63 -6.11 14.17
N GLN A 15 7.41 -6.04 14.69
CA GLN A 15 6.27 -6.79 14.15
C GLN A 15 5.92 -6.37 12.72
N THR A 16 5.98 -5.06 12.42
CA THR A 16 5.73 -4.55 11.07
C THR A 16 6.83 -4.99 10.11
N CYS A 17 8.09 -4.92 10.51
CA CYS A 17 9.22 -5.40 9.70
C CYS A 17 9.11 -6.91 9.41
N ILE A 18 8.74 -7.73 10.39
CA ILE A 18 8.51 -9.17 10.18
C ILE A 18 7.36 -9.39 9.19
N PHE A 19 6.24 -8.69 9.35
CA PHE A 19 5.10 -8.79 8.45
C PHE A 19 5.48 -8.44 7.00
N MET A 20 6.29 -7.40 6.81
CA MET A 20 6.72 -6.94 5.49
C MET A 20 7.88 -7.76 4.90
N ALA A 21 8.63 -8.51 5.71
CA ALA A 21 9.81 -9.24 5.25
C ALA A 21 9.49 -10.30 4.19
N GLY A 22 8.43 -11.08 4.38
CA GLY A 22 8.01 -12.09 3.41
C GLY A 22 7.67 -11.51 2.04
N PRO A 23 6.70 -10.58 1.94
CA PRO A 23 6.38 -9.89 0.69
C PRO A 23 7.57 -9.19 0.05
N LEU A 24 8.42 -8.53 0.84
CA LEU A 24 9.61 -7.83 0.36
C LEU A 24 10.63 -8.79 -0.25
N LEU A 25 10.91 -9.92 0.41
CA LEU A 25 11.82 -10.94 -0.10
C LEU A 25 11.27 -11.57 -1.39
N ALA A 26 9.99 -11.93 -1.43
CA ALA A 26 9.36 -12.49 -2.62
C ALA A 26 9.45 -11.50 -3.80
N PHE A 27 9.10 -10.24 -3.57
CA PHE A 27 9.20 -9.18 -4.58
C PHE A 27 10.64 -8.99 -5.06
N THR A 28 11.60 -8.84 -4.14
CA THR A 28 13.01 -8.69 -4.50
C THR A 28 13.51 -9.87 -5.32
N TYR A 29 13.19 -11.10 -4.90
CA TYR A 29 13.57 -12.30 -5.63
C TYR A 29 12.97 -12.35 -7.04
N SER A 30 11.73 -11.91 -7.24
CA SER A 30 11.09 -11.85 -8.56
C SER A 30 11.77 -10.83 -9.51
N GLN A 31 12.37 -9.77 -8.97
CA GLN A 31 13.05 -8.73 -9.77
C GLN A 31 14.52 -9.08 -10.11
N LEU A 32 15.16 -9.96 -9.35
CA LEU A 32 16.57 -10.31 -9.54
C LEU A 32 16.90 -10.89 -10.94
N PRO A 33 16.09 -11.77 -11.57
CA PRO A 33 16.41 -12.32 -12.88
C PRO A 33 16.45 -11.27 -14.00
N ILE A 34 15.77 -10.13 -13.81
CA ILE A 34 15.56 -9.13 -14.87
C ILE A 34 16.67 -8.05 -14.87
N LEU A 35 17.42 -7.87 -13.78
CA LEU A 35 18.56 -6.94 -13.57
C LEU A 35 18.58 -5.71 -14.51
N SER A 36 17.48 -4.97 -14.54
CA SER A 36 17.35 -3.72 -15.31
C SER A 36 17.39 -2.50 -14.40
N PRO A 37 17.70 -1.29 -14.90
CA PRO A 37 17.56 -0.06 -14.09
C PRO A 37 16.17 0.11 -13.48
N VAL A 38 15.13 -0.35 -14.19
CA VAL A 38 13.74 -0.34 -13.72
C VAL A 38 13.55 -1.26 -12.52
N SER A 39 14.17 -2.46 -12.55
CA SER A 39 14.13 -3.42 -11.42
C SER A 39 14.82 -2.86 -10.19
N TYR A 40 15.99 -2.21 -10.32
CA TYR A 40 16.66 -1.57 -9.20
C TYR A 40 15.83 -0.45 -8.59
N LEU A 41 15.17 0.36 -9.43
CA LEU A 41 14.25 1.40 -8.96
C LEU A 41 13.06 0.78 -8.22
N ALA A 42 12.47 -0.29 -8.74
CA ALA A 42 11.37 -1.00 -8.11
C ALA A 42 11.76 -1.56 -6.73
N ILE A 43 12.93 -2.18 -6.62
CA ILE A 43 13.46 -2.68 -5.34
C ILE A 43 13.69 -1.51 -4.36
N GLY A 44 14.34 -0.43 -4.79
CA GLY A 44 14.55 0.75 -3.93
C GLY A 44 13.24 1.36 -3.43
N LEU A 45 12.24 1.48 -4.30
CA LEU A 45 10.91 1.97 -3.94
C LEU A 45 10.17 1.02 -2.98
N SER A 46 10.37 -0.29 -3.09
CA SER A 46 9.76 -1.23 -2.14
C SER A 46 10.25 -1.01 -0.71
N PHE A 47 11.53 -0.73 -0.51
CA PHE A 47 12.06 -0.34 0.81
C PHE A 47 11.49 1.00 1.30
N ALA A 48 11.33 1.98 0.39
CA ALA A 48 10.72 3.26 0.75
C ALA A 48 9.24 3.09 1.17
N TRP A 49 8.49 2.22 0.53
CA TRP A 49 7.13 1.87 0.92
C TRP A 49 7.07 1.11 2.25
N VAL A 50 8.06 0.25 2.56
CA VAL A 50 8.18 -0.37 3.89
C VAL A 50 8.41 0.70 4.96
N TYR A 51 9.26 1.69 4.69
CA TYR A 51 9.46 2.81 5.61
C TYR A 51 8.14 3.57 5.89
N LEU A 52 7.38 3.94 4.85
CA LEU A 52 6.07 4.59 5.04
C LEU A 52 5.08 3.70 5.80
N SER A 53 5.13 2.39 5.58
CA SER A 53 4.29 1.42 6.31
C SER A 53 4.61 1.40 7.81
N VAL A 54 5.88 1.49 8.17
CA VAL A 54 6.30 1.59 9.58
C VAL A 54 5.82 2.90 10.21
N GLU A 55 5.99 4.03 9.52
CA GLU A 55 5.51 5.34 10.00
C GLU A 55 3.97 5.35 10.18
N ASP A 56 3.22 4.76 9.24
CA ASP A 56 1.76 4.68 9.34
C ASP A 56 1.31 3.84 10.54
N VAL A 57 1.98 2.72 10.81
CA VAL A 57 1.66 1.86 11.97
C VAL A 57 1.99 2.56 13.29
N LEU A 58 3.10 3.30 13.35
CA LEU A 58 3.54 3.98 14.57
C LEU A 58 2.67 5.21 14.90
N ARG A 59 2.36 6.00 13.89
CA ARG A 59 1.79 7.34 14.09
C ARG A 59 0.36 7.49 13.59
N LEU A 60 -0.16 6.51 12.81
CA LEU A 60 -1.42 6.62 12.06
C LEU A 60 -1.45 7.89 11.18
N SER A 61 -0.27 8.32 10.76
CA SER A 61 -0.04 9.48 9.90
C SER A 61 1.31 9.35 9.23
N VAL A 62 1.40 9.81 8.00
CA VAL A 62 2.61 9.70 7.18
C VAL A 62 3.15 11.10 6.89
N PRO A 63 4.48 11.32 6.92
CA PRO A 63 5.06 12.60 6.54
C PRO A 63 4.70 12.95 5.09
N ALA A 64 3.93 14.03 4.87
CA ALA A 64 3.40 14.38 3.56
C ALA A 64 4.49 14.51 2.48
N ARG A 65 5.65 15.09 2.82
CA ARG A 65 6.78 15.23 1.89
C ARG A 65 7.33 13.87 1.42
N ALA A 66 7.50 12.92 2.35
CA ALA A 66 7.97 11.57 2.02
C ALA A 66 6.94 10.83 1.17
N LEU A 67 5.64 10.92 1.53
CA LEU A 67 4.56 10.32 0.76
C LEU A 67 4.56 10.83 -0.70
N TYR A 68 4.55 12.15 -0.89
CA TYR A 68 4.53 12.71 -2.24
C TYR A 68 5.76 12.34 -3.08
N LEU A 69 6.94 12.34 -2.47
CA LEU A 69 8.17 11.96 -3.16
C LEU A 69 8.11 10.48 -3.61
N ILE A 70 7.71 9.58 -2.72
CA ILE A 70 7.64 8.16 -3.00
C ILE A 70 6.52 7.86 -4.01
N CYS A 71 5.35 8.51 -3.89
CA CYS A 71 4.29 8.39 -4.88
C CYS A 71 4.73 8.89 -6.27
N ALA A 72 5.37 10.05 -6.34
CA ALA A 72 5.89 10.57 -7.61
C ALA A 72 6.92 9.62 -8.24
N SER A 73 7.86 9.09 -7.44
CA SER A 73 8.85 8.12 -7.90
C SER A 73 8.19 6.80 -8.36
N THR A 74 7.12 6.38 -7.71
CA THR A 74 6.34 5.19 -8.11
C THR A 74 5.59 5.44 -9.42
N CYS A 75 5.07 6.65 -9.65
CA CYS A 75 4.49 7.03 -10.94
C CYS A 75 5.54 7.04 -12.07
N VAL A 76 6.76 7.52 -11.78
CA VAL A 76 7.89 7.43 -12.73
C VAL A 76 8.20 5.96 -13.05
N LEU A 77 8.26 5.09 -12.05
CA LEU A 77 8.42 3.65 -12.25
C LEU A 77 7.34 3.10 -13.19
N ALA A 78 6.07 3.45 -12.96
CA ALA A 78 4.97 3.01 -13.81
C ALA A 78 5.17 3.44 -15.28
N ILE A 79 5.62 4.67 -15.53
CA ILE A 79 5.93 5.17 -16.88
C ILE A 79 7.09 4.38 -17.50
N LEU A 80 8.14 4.11 -16.74
CA LEU A 80 9.31 3.35 -17.21
C LEU A 80 9.00 1.89 -17.55
N GLN A 81 7.93 1.33 -17.00
CA GLN A 81 7.43 -0.01 -17.37
C GLN A 81 6.82 -0.07 -18.76
N GLN A 82 6.64 1.07 -19.43
CA GLN A 82 6.16 1.18 -20.83
C GLN A 82 4.87 0.40 -21.12
N LYS A 83 3.94 0.38 -20.18
CA LYS A 83 2.65 -0.27 -20.38
C LYS A 83 1.85 0.41 -21.48
N PRO A 84 1.00 -0.31 -22.21
CA PRO A 84 0.13 0.29 -23.21
C PRO A 84 -0.83 1.31 -22.55
N LEU A 85 -1.09 2.41 -23.25
CA LEU A 85 -1.92 3.53 -22.73
C LEU A 85 -3.29 3.05 -22.21
N TRP A 86 -3.92 2.12 -22.90
CA TRP A 86 -5.21 1.56 -22.46
C TRP A 86 -5.11 0.89 -21.07
N GLY A 87 -3.95 0.30 -20.71
CA GLY A 87 -3.71 -0.26 -19.39
C GLY A 87 -3.82 0.79 -18.28
N TYR A 88 -3.24 1.98 -18.49
CA TYR A 88 -3.37 3.09 -17.53
C TYR A 88 -4.80 3.58 -17.40
N PHE A 89 -5.56 3.66 -18.51
CA PHE A 89 -6.98 4.03 -18.48
C PHE A 89 -7.82 3.01 -17.71
N MET A 90 -7.58 1.73 -17.89
CA MET A 90 -8.26 0.66 -17.15
C MET A 90 -7.98 0.77 -15.65
N VAL A 91 -6.70 0.96 -15.26
CA VAL A 91 -6.32 1.15 -13.86
C VAL A 91 -6.99 2.40 -13.27
N ALA A 92 -6.91 3.53 -13.96
CA ALA A 92 -7.52 4.77 -13.51
C ALA A 92 -9.05 4.65 -13.37
N GLY A 93 -9.72 4.02 -14.34
CA GLY A 93 -11.16 3.76 -14.29
C GLY A 93 -11.55 2.86 -13.12
N TYR A 94 -10.82 1.77 -12.91
CA TYR A 94 -11.04 0.87 -11.77
C TYR A 94 -10.89 1.59 -10.43
N LEU A 95 -9.80 2.33 -10.25
CA LEU A 95 -9.55 3.08 -9.02
C LEU A 95 -10.58 4.19 -8.81
N ALA A 96 -11.03 4.86 -9.89
CA ALA A 96 -12.10 5.85 -9.81
C ALA A 96 -13.42 5.23 -9.32
N CYS A 97 -13.77 4.03 -9.77
CA CYS A 97 -14.94 3.29 -9.25
C CYS A 97 -14.78 2.95 -7.76
N VAL A 98 -13.60 2.45 -7.34
CA VAL A 98 -13.32 2.14 -5.94
C VAL A 98 -13.42 3.41 -5.09
N PHE A 99 -12.79 4.50 -5.50
CA PHE A 99 -12.81 5.77 -4.77
C PHE A 99 -14.21 6.36 -4.68
N SER A 100 -14.98 6.31 -5.76
CA SER A 100 -16.36 6.77 -5.77
C SER A 100 -17.24 5.96 -4.81
N THR A 101 -17.03 4.64 -4.76
CA THR A 101 -17.73 3.76 -3.84
C THR A 101 -17.38 4.08 -2.39
N VAL A 102 -16.08 4.20 -2.06
CA VAL A 102 -15.63 4.56 -0.71
C VAL A 102 -16.15 5.93 -0.32
N TRP A 103 -16.08 6.92 -1.22
CA TRP A 103 -16.59 8.27 -0.98
C TRP A 103 -18.10 8.26 -0.70
N LEU A 104 -18.88 7.53 -1.50
CA LEU A 104 -20.31 7.39 -1.29
C LEU A 104 -20.63 6.80 0.10
N PHE A 105 -19.91 5.75 0.51
CA PHE A 105 -20.05 5.18 1.85
C PHE A 105 -19.67 6.17 2.96
N GLN A 106 -18.64 6.99 2.76
CA GLN A 106 -18.24 8.03 3.72
C GLN A 106 -19.35 9.08 3.88
N VAL A 107 -19.97 9.51 2.77
CA VAL A 107 -21.07 10.46 2.80
C VAL A 107 -22.28 9.88 3.53
N ILE A 108 -22.67 8.63 3.22
CA ILE A 108 -23.82 7.97 3.87
C ILE A 108 -23.57 7.74 5.36
N LYS A 109 -22.38 7.31 5.74
CA LYS A 109 -22.04 6.97 7.13
C LYS A 109 -21.55 8.17 7.96
N THR A 110 -21.36 9.34 7.36
CA THR A 110 -20.79 10.54 7.99
C THR A 110 -19.47 10.30 8.73
N LYS A 111 -18.71 9.30 8.29
CA LYS A 111 -17.42 8.90 8.88
C LYS A 111 -16.35 8.76 7.80
N SER A 112 -15.16 9.27 8.08
CA SER A 112 -14.01 9.00 7.24
C SER A 112 -13.60 7.54 7.39
N LEU A 113 -13.75 6.76 6.32
CA LEU A 113 -13.33 5.35 6.26
C LEU A 113 -11.87 5.23 5.87
N MET A 114 -11.36 6.18 5.10
CA MET A 114 -10.05 6.10 4.47
C MET A 114 -9.35 7.45 4.55
N GLY A 115 -8.06 7.44 4.86
CA GLY A 115 -7.23 8.63 4.93
C GLY A 115 -6.81 9.12 3.55
N PHE A 116 -6.45 10.40 3.44
CA PHE A 116 -5.96 10.99 2.19
C PHE A 116 -4.70 10.26 1.67
N ALA A 117 -3.80 9.87 2.58
CA ALA A 117 -2.59 9.13 2.24
C ALA A 117 -2.88 7.79 1.56
N ASP A 118 -3.95 7.09 1.98
CA ASP A 118 -4.33 5.81 1.42
C ASP A 118 -4.76 5.92 -0.05
N TYR A 119 -5.49 6.99 -0.42
CA TYR A 119 -5.88 7.24 -1.81
C TYR A 119 -4.65 7.44 -2.71
N PHE A 120 -3.67 8.24 -2.26
CA PHE A 120 -2.42 8.45 -2.99
C PHE A 120 -1.61 7.17 -3.13
N THR A 121 -1.53 6.38 -2.05
CA THR A 121 -0.86 5.08 -2.04
C THR A 121 -1.53 4.13 -3.03
N MET A 122 -2.86 4.01 -2.96
CA MET A 122 -3.60 3.14 -3.88
C MET A 122 -3.41 3.56 -5.34
N PHE A 123 -3.47 4.87 -5.63
CA PHE A 123 -3.29 5.37 -6.98
C PHE A 123 -1.89 5.05 -7.51
N SER A 124 -0.84 5.42 -6.78
CA SER A 124 0.53 5.25 -7.23
C SER A 124 0.95 3.78 -7.37
N LEU A 125 0.61 2.93 -6.39
CA LEU A 125 0.89 1.50 -6.47
C LEU A 125 0.06 0.82 -7.56
N GLY A 126 -1.22 1.18 -7.69
CA GLY A 126 -2.10 0.61 -8.71
C GLY A 126 -1.59 0.85 -10.14
N LEU A 127 -1.00 2.03 -10.43
CA LEU A 127 -0.43 2.33 -11.75
C LEU A 127 0.72 1.40 -12.15
N THR A 128 1.43 0.81 -11.19
CA THR A 128 2.54 -0.13 -11.47
C THR A 128 2.06 -1.56 -11.70
N LEU A 129 0.81 -1.89 -11.36
CA LEU A 129 0.24 -3.23 -11.53
C LEU A 129 -0.39 -3.42 -12.91
N GLU A 130 -0.43 -4.66 -13.37
CA GLU A 130 -1.27 -5.03 -14.52
C GLU A 130 -2.76 -4.91 -14.17
N PRO A 131 -3.64 -4.51 -15.11
CA PRO A 131 -5.07 -4.30 -14.83
C PRO A 131 -5.76 -5.49 -14.19
N HIS A 132 -5.40 -6.72 -14.59
CA HIS A 132 -5.99 -7.94 -14.03
C HIS A 132 -5.56 -8.24 -12.59
N MET A 133 -4.45 -7.65 -12.12
CA MET A 133 -3.94 -7.81 -10.76
C MET A 133 -4.55 -6.83 -9.76
N LEU A 134 -5.29 -5.81 -10.20
CA LEU A 134 -5.89 -4.80 -9.31
C LEU A 134 -6.92 -5.42 -8.34
N GLY A 135 -7.76 -6.32 -8.84
CA GLY A 135 -8.73 -7.04 -8.01
C GLY A 135 -8.07 -7.90 -6.94
N PRO A 136 -7.19 -8.86 -7.32
CA PRO A 136 -6.42 -9.66 -6.38
C PRO A 136 -5.64 -8.82 -5.36
N TRP A 137 -4.96 -7.76 -5.81
CA TRP A 137 -4.24 -6.84 -4.93
C TRP A 137 -5.14 -6.25 -3.83
N LEU A 138 -6.25 -5.61 -4.22
CA LEU A 138 -7.16 -4.99 -3.25
C LEU A 138 -7.82 -6.03 -2.34
N LEU A 139 -8.12 -7.21 -2.86
CA LEU A 139 -8.67 -8.30 -2.07
C LEU A 139 -7.68 -8.73 -0.98
N ILE A 140 -6.40 -8.91 -1.31
CA ILE A 140 -5.35 -9.22 -0.33
C ILE A 140 -5.21 -8.09 0.67
N ALA A 141 -5.09 -6.84 0.21
CA ALA A 141 -4.91 -5.68 1.05
C ALA A 141 -6.08 -5.44 2.04
N CYS A 142 -7.31 -5.75 1.66
CA CYS A 142 -8.49 -5.58 2.50
C CYS A 142 -8.77 -6.79 3.41
N SER A 143 -8.47 -8.01 2.98
CA SER A 143 -8.77 -9.23 3.73
C SER A 143 -7.98 -9.34 5.02
N ILE A 144 -6.70 -8.97 5.01
CA ILE A 144 -5.82 -9.08 6.19
C ILE A 144 -6.31 -8.20 7.34
N PRO A 145 -6.56 -6.88 7.16
CA PRO A 145 -7.09 -6.04 8.24
C PRO A 145 -8.50 -6.47 8.65
N LEU A 146 -9.33 -6.96 7.72
CA LEU A 146 -10.66 -7.44 8.03
C LEU A 146 -10.63 -8.65 8.97
N VAL A 147 -9.79 -9.64 8.67
CA VAL A 147 -9.58 -10.80 9.55
C VAL A 147 -9.05 -10.37 10.92
N GLY A 148 -8.11 -9.41 10.94
CA GLY A 148 -7.58 -8.84 12.18
C GLY A 148 -8.64 -8.11 13.03
N LEU A 149 -9.57 -7.40 12.41
CA LEU A 149 -10.68 -6.74 13.08
C LEU A 149 -11.69 -7.74 13.64
N LEU A 150 -12.05 -8.76 12.84
CA LEU A 150 -12.99 -9.81 13.25
C LEU A 150 -12.43 -10.67 14.40
N SER A 151 -11.16 -11.06 14.33
CA SER A 151 -10.52 -11.91 15.34
C SER A 151 -10.35 -11.22 16.70
N ARG A 152 -10.13 -9.90 16.71
CA ARG A 152 -9.89 -9.13 17.94
C ARG A 152 -11.14 -8.50 18.55
N ARG A 153 -12.32 -8.72 17.98
CA ARG A 153 -13.59 -8.06 18.38
C ARG A 153 -13.45 -6.54 18.57
N ARG A 154 -12.54 -5.93 17.81
CA ARG A 154 -12.32 -4.47 17.87
C ARG A 154 -13.50 -3.75 17.25
N SER A 155 -13.85 -2.61 17.84
CA SER A 155 -14.88 -1.73 17.29
C SER A 155 -14.47 -1.24 15.90
N TRP A 156 -15.39 -1.23 14.94
CA TRP A 156 -15.25 -0.66 13.59
C TRP A 156 -14.88 0.84 13.58
N SER A 157 -14.89 1.50 14.75
CA SER A 157 -14.45 2.88 14.89
C SER A 157 -12.94 3.05 15.08
N THR A 158 -12.19 1.94 15.21
CA THR A 158 -10.74 1.99 15.43
C THR A 158 -10.04 2.29 14.10
N LYS A 159 -9.22 3.36 14.06
CA LYS A 159 -8.36 3.64 12.90
C LYS A 159 -7.37 2.48 12.73
N VAL A 160 -7.29 1.98 11.50
CA VAL A 160 -6.37 0.90 11.13
C VAL A 160 -5.34 1.49 10.16
N PRO A 161 -4.04 1.30 10.40
CA PRO A 161 -3.01 1.68 9.44
C PRO A 161 -3.22 0.84 8.17
N PHE A 162 -3.47 1.49 7.03
CA PHE A 162 -3.85 0.77 5.82
C PHE A 162 -2.68 0.62 4.83
N ILE A 163 -1.73 1.54 4.84
CA ILE A 163 -0.54 1.53 3.96
C ILE A 163 0.24 0.21 4.01
N PRO A 164 0.50 -0.42 5.17
CA PRO A 164 1.21 -1.70 5.22
C PRO A 164 0.53 -2.80 4.42
N TYR A 165 -0.81 -2.86 4.48
CA TYR A 165 -1.57 -3.88 3.78
C TYR A 165 -1.62 -3.64 2.27
N LEU A 166 -1.74 -2.37 1.85
CA LEU A 166 -1.65 -1.98 0.45
C LEU A 166 -0.27 -2.33 -0.13
N THR A 167 0.79 -2.02 0.60
CA THR A 167 2.17 -2.27 0.20
C THR A 167 2.49 -3.77 0.12
N ALA A 168 2.12 -4.54 1.15
CA ALA A 168 2.33 -5.99 1.15
C ALA A 168 1.54 -6.67 0.02
N GLY A 169 0.28 -6.29 -0.16
CA GLY A 169 -0.56 -6.77 -1.24
C GLY A 169 0.01 -6.43 -2.62
N TRP A 170 0.55 -5.22 -2.80
CA TRP A 170 1.21 -4.79 -4.03
C TRP A 170 2.45 -5.63 -4.34
N MET A 171 3.33 -5.85 -3.36
CA MET A 171 4.51 -6.69 -3.55
C MET A 171 4.12 -8.11 -3.97
N LEU A 172 3.14 -8.72 -3.30
CA LEU A 172 2.65 -10.05 -3.63
C LEU A 172 1.99 -10.10 -5.02
N ALA A 173 1.15 -9.12 -5.35
CA ALA A 173 0.52 -9.06 -6.67
C ALA A 173 1.55 -8.91 -7.80
N SER A 174 2.60 -8.08 -7.57
CA SER A 174 3.69 -7.89 -8.53
C SER A 174 4.58 -9.12 -8.72
N THR A 175 4.57 -10.10 -7.79
CA THR A 175 5.30 -11.37 -7.98
C THR A 175 4.51 -12.39 -8.80
N LEU A 176 3.21 -12.17 -8.95
CA LEU A 176 2.28 -13.05 -9.67
C LEU A 176 2.00 -12.56 -11.10
N SER A 177 2.39 -11.33 -11.43
CA SER A 177 2.29 -10.72 -12.77
C SER A 177 3.51 -11.05 -13.62
#